data_3ac90d7eb28393a441f300eb6ccd4fed
#
_entry.id   3ac90d7eb28393a441f300eb6ccd4fed
#
_cell.length_a   1.000
_cell.length_b   1.000
_cell.length_c   1.000
_cell.angle_alpha   90.00
_cell.angle_beta   90.00
_cell.angle_gamma   90.00
#
_symmetry.space_group_name_H-M   'P 1'
#
loop_
_entity.id
_entity.type
_entity.pdbx_description
1 polymer ?
#
loop_
_entity_poly.entity_id
_entity_poly.type
_entity_poly.pdbx_seq_one_letter_code
_entity_poly.pdbx_strand_id
1 'polypeptide(L)'
;MLTLANVSFNKKKQKILQNINYSFKENKIYGILGPNGSGKTTLFKSILGVINYTGEIYKSSNKLGHLIDYPAFYANLTCLENLKLHANYIDVHYDDLEKYLSLVNLEDAKNKKFKNLSMGMKQRLGISKTLVGNSDIVLLDEPTNGLDPMGIMDIRNIILNEVKSKHRITIVSSHILKELTEFTDIYLFIKNGKIIAHLKNSDGYYGLLKIKSDDIYKDFNFSFEYSIIQTSKENYILGSYNDLVKLDKKVKKNNLEDCL
;
A
#
# COMPACT_ATOMS: atom_id res chain seq x y z
N MET A 1 4.72 13.81 -5.99
CA MET A 1 4.41 12.84 -7.07
C MET A 1 5.41 11.68 -7.03
N LEU A 2 4.97 10.44 -7.23
CA LEU A 2 5.82 9.24 -7.41
C LEU A 2 5.38 8.54 -8.69
N THR A 3 6.29 8.35 -9.64
CA THR A 3 5.98 7.72 -10.94
C THR A 3 6.91 6.55 -11.20
N LEU A 4 6.34 5.43 -11.57
CA LEU A 4 7.03 4.21 -11.99
C LEU A 4 6.92 4.10 -13.51
N ALA A 5 8.03 3.98 -14.22
CA ALA A 5 8.09 3.82 -15.66
C ALA A 5 8.88 2.55 -16.02
N ASN A 6 8.17 1.57 -16.56
CA ASN A 6 8.72 0.28 -17.01
C ASN A 6 9.53 -0.48 -15.95
N VAL A 7 9.15 -0.35 -14.67
CA VAL A 7 9.90 -0.96 -13.57
C VAL A 7 9.81 -2.48 -13.63
N SER A 8 10.95 -3.14 -13.72
CA SER A 8 11.04 -4.59 -13.73
C SER A 8 12.17 -5.07 -12.81
N PHE A 9 11.98 -6.26 -12.21
CA PHE A 9 12.98 -6.88 -11.36
C PHE A 9 13.01 -8.39 -11.55
N ASN A 10 14.20 -8.93 -11.75
CA ASN A 10 14.46 -10.36 -11.85
C ASN A 10 15.32 -10.83 -10.67
N LYS A 11 14.90 -11.89 -9.99
CA LYS A 11 15.71 -12.58 -8.98
C LYS A 11 16.23 -13.87 -9.61
N LYS A 12 17.52 -13.91 -9.92
CA LYS A 12 18.11 -14.97 -10.74
C LYS A 12 17.36 -15.06 -12.10
N LYS A 13 16.76 -16.20 -12.42
CA LYS A 13 15.98 -16.43 -13.66
C LYS A 13 14.48 -16.13 -13.51
N GLN A 14 13.99 -15.80 -12.30
CA GLN A 14 12.58 -15.58 -12.03
C GLN A 14 12.22 -14.10 -12.17
N LYS A 15 11.23 -13.79 -13.00
CA LYS A 15 10.66 -12.44 -13.12
C LYS A 15 9.74 -12.18 -11.92
N ILE A 16 10.10 -11.21 -11.07
CA ILE A 16 9.32 -10.85 -9.87
C ILE A 16 8.47 -9.61 -10.14
N LEU A 17 9.02 -8.60 -10.84
CA LEU A 17 8.27 -7.45 -11.34
C LEU A 17 8.43 -7.38 -12.86
N GLN A 18 7.34 -7.03 -13.54
CA GLN A 18 7.29 -7.05 -15.00
C GLN A 18 6.62 -5.77 -15.50
N ASN A 19 7.44 -4.83 -15.97
CA ASN A 19 7.00 -3.64 -16.68
C ASN A 19 5.92 -2.83 -15.93
N ILE A 20 6.17 -2.55 -14.65
CA ILE A 20 5.26 -1.78 -13.80
C ILE A 20 5.26 -0.32 -14.26
N ASN A 21 4.10 0.20 -14.61
CA ASN A 21 3.86 1.58 -14.96
C ASN A 21 2.72 2.10 -14.09
N TYR A 22 2.98 3.14 -13.29
CA TYR A 22 1.95 3.80 -12.49
C TYR A 22 2.41 5.14 -11.94
N SER A 23 1.46 6.07 -11.76
CA SER A 23 1.72 7.38 -11.14
C SER A 23 0.85 7.59 -9.91
N PHE A 24 1.50 7.72 -8.76
CA PHE A 24 0.86 8.00 -7.48
C PHE A 24 0.76 9.51 -7.25
N LYS A 25 -0.41 9.96 -6.86
CA LYS A 25 -0.70 11.36 -6.54
C LYS A 25 -0.76 11.59 -5.03
N GLU A 26 -0.44 12.79 -4.60
CA GLU A 26 -0.54 13.22 -3.22
C GLU A 26 -2.00 13.21 -2.71
N ASN A 27 -2.17 13.28 -1.39
CA ASN A 27 -3.47 13.22 -0.71
C ASN A 27 -4.26 11.94 -0.93
N LYS A 28 -3.57 10.84 -1.23
CA LYS A 28 -4.23 9.54 -1.47
C LYS A 28 -3.57 8.44 -0.68
N ILE A 29 -4.39 7.50 -0.22
CA ILE A 29 -3.95 6.19 0.25
C ILE A 29 -4.19 5.18 -0.87
N TYR A 30 -3.11 4.55 -1.30
CA TYR A 30 -3.14 3.47 -2.29
C TYR A 30 -3.03 2.14 -1.58
N GLY A 31 -3.96 1.24 -1.83
CA GLY A 31 -3.91 -0.14 -1.38
C GLY A 31 -3.33 -1.04 -2.47
N ILE A 32 -2.18 -1.66 -2.23
CA ILE A 32 -1.62 -2.67 -3.14
C ILE A 32 -2.08 -4.04 -2.69
N LEU A 33 -2.94 -4.67 -3.48
CA LEU A 33 -3.53 -5.96 -3.20
C LEU A 33 -2.97 -7.06 -4.09
N GLY A 34 -2.73 -8.22 -3.53
CA GLY A 34 -2.29 -9.39 -4.29
C GLY A 34 -1.82 -10.53 -3.39
N PRO A 35 -1.81 -11.76 -3.89
CA PRO A 35 -1.38 -12.92 -3.12
C PRO A 35 0.08 -12.82 -2.68
N ASN A 36 0.46 -13.68 -1.73
CA ASN A 36 1.87 -13.79 -1.32
C ASN A 36 2.72 -14.18 -2.53
N GLY A 37 3.89 -13.53 -2.66
CA GLY A 37 4.78 -13.74 -3.81
C GLY A 37 4.40 -12.98 -5.08
N SER A 38 3.34 -12.15 -5.09
CA SER A 38 2.94 -11.36 -6.27
C SER A 38 3.89 -10.22 -6.63
N GLY A 39 4.81 -9.84 -5.72
CA GLY A 39 5.80 -8.78 -5.94
C GLY A 39 5.59 -7.51 -5.11
N LYS A 40 4.62 -7.43 -4.19
CA LYS A 40 4.31 -6.23 -3.37
C LYS A 40 5.54 -5.69 -2.64
N THR A 41 6.16 -6.50 -1.78
CA THR A 41 7.38 -6.13 -1.05
C THR A 41 8.54 -5.78 -1.98
N THR A 42 8.67 -6.49 -3.11
CA THR A 42 9.71 -6.20 -4.10
C THR A 42 9.49 -4.83 -4.75
N LEU A 43 8.25 -4.48 -5.05
CA LEU A 43 7.90 -3.15 -5.55
C LEU A 43 8.28 -2.05 -4.55
N PHE A 44 7.97 -2.24 -3.27
CA PHE A 44 8.37 -1.29 -2.22
C PHE A 44 9.89 -1.17 -2.11
N LYS A 45 10.62 -2.29 -2.14
CA LYS A 45 12.09 -2.28 -2.15
C LYS A 45 12.68 -1.59 -3.38
N SER A 46 12.02 -1.69 -4.54
CA SER A 46 12.40 -0.93 -5.74
C SER A 46 12.17 0.58 -5.55
N ILE A 47 11.02 0.98 -4.99
CA ILE A 47 10.72 2.40 -4.71
C ILE A 47 11.75 2.99 -3.72
N LEU A 48 12.17 2.23 -2.73
CA LEU A 48 13.22 2.64 -1.79
C LEU A 48 14.63 2.70 -2.42
N GLY A 49 14.84 2.03 -3.56
CA GLY A 49 16.15 1.94 -4.20
C GLY A 49 17.11 0.98 -3.49
N VAL A 50 16.60 0.06 -2.65
CA VAL A 50 17.44 -0.92 -1.92
C VAL A 50 17.69 -2.21 -2.70
N ILE A 51 17.11 -2.34 -3.89
CA ILE A 51 17.37 -3.42 -4.84
C ILE A 51 17.58 -2.83 -6.24
N ASN A 52 18.41 -3.49 -7.06
CA ASN A 52 18.62 -3.11 -8.45
C ASN A 52 17.42 -3.53 -9.29
N TYR A 53 16.83 -2.59 -10.01
CA TYR A 53 15.71 -2.79 -10.93
C TYR A 53 16.03 -2.18 -12.30
N THR A 54 15.25 -2.51 -13.32
CA THR A 54 15.28 -1.86 -14.63
C THR A 54 14.07 -0.95 -14.76
N GLY A 55 14.14 0.04 -15.66
CA GLY A 55 13.15 1.11 -15.77
C GLY A 55 13.51 2.29 -14.87
N GLU A 56 12.55 3.18 -14.62
CA GLU A 56 12.79 4.43 -13.93
C GLU A 56 11.75 4.67 -12.82
N ILE A 57 12.19 5.25 -11.70
CA ILE A 57 11.35 5.66 -10.59
C ILE A 57 11.63 7.13 -10.27
N TYR A 58 10.66 7.99 -10.58
CA TYR A 58 10.72 9.41 -10.31
C TYR A 58 10.01 9.73 -9.00
N LYS A 59 10.70 10.42 -8.10
CA LYS A 59 10.18 10.86 -6.80
C LYS A 59 10.32 12.36 -6.69
N SER A 60 9.24 13.08 -6.40
CA SER A 60 9.29 14.54 -6.16
C SER A 60 9.92 14.89 -4.81
N SER A 61 10.13 13.91 -3.94
CA SER A 61 10.77 14.07 -2.63
C SER A 61 11.54 12.81 -2.27
N ASN A 62 12.65 13.00 -1.55
CA ASN A 62 13.44 11.90 -0.97
C ASN A 62 13.06 11.61 0.49
N LYS A 63 12.07 12.31 1.07
CA LYS A 63 11.58 12.06 2.43
C LYS A 63 10.64 10.87 2.43
N LEU A 64 11.21 9.67 2.58
CA LEU A 64 10.46 8.41 2.60
C LEU A 64 10.43 7.80 4.01
N GLY A 65 9.22 7.56 4.51
CA GLY A 65 8.99 6.70 5.67
C GLY A 65 8.60 5.30 5.21
N HIS A 66 9.12 4.27 5.85
CA HIS A 66 8.78 2.91 5.44
C HIS A 66 8.73 1.93 6.59
N LEU A 67 7.80 1.00 6.48
CA LEU A 67 7.69 -0.21 7.31
C LEU A 67 7.57 -1.38 6.35
N ILE A 68 8.68 -2.09 6.11
CA ILE A 68 8.77 -3.20 5.16
C ILE A 68 9.32 -4.43 5.87
N ASP A 69 8.75 -5.59 5.57
CA ASP A 69 8.99 -6.86 6.23
C ASP A 69 8.63 -6.78 7.73
N TYR A 70 9.60 -6.77 8.62
CA TYR A 70 9.42 -6.68 10.06
C TYR A 70 10.04 -5.38 10.62
N PRO A 71 9.43 -4.74 11.63
CA PRO A 71 10.02 -3.55 12.23
C PRO A 71 11.45 -3.83 12.73
N ALA A 72 12.45 -3.32 12.00
CA ALA A 72 13.84 -3.48 12.33
C ALA A 72 14.23 -2.46 13.42
N PHE A 73 14.16 -2.87 14.67
CA PHE A 73 14.54 -2.08 15.84
C PHE A 73 15.53 -2.83 16.71
N TYR A 74 16.30 -2.10 17.49
CA TYR A 74 17.22 -2.68 18.45
C TYR A 74 16.45 -3.22 19.67
N ALA A 75 16.54 -4.53 19.86
CA ALA A 75 15.72 -5.27 20.82
C ALA A 75 15.89 -4.79 22.27
N ASN A 76 17.09 -4.35 22.66
CA ASN A 76 17.42 -3.90 24.01
C ASN A 76 17.22 -2.41 24.24
N LEU A 77 16.98 -1.62 23.20
CA LEU A 77 16.63 -0.20 23.31
C LEU A 77 15.14 -0.03 23.57
N THR A 78 14.77 1.04 24.24
CA THR A 78 13.39 1.46 24.48
C THR A 78 12.73 1.97 23.19
N CYS A 79 11.41 2.20 23.22
CA CYS A 79 10.71 2.82 22.09
C CYS A 79 11.33 4.18 21.73
N LEU A 80 11.54 5.03 22.73
CA LEU A 80 12.08 6.37 22.53
C LEU A 80 13.53 6.34 22.03
N GLU A 81 14.38 5.48 22.59
CA GLU A 81 15.78 5.32 22.15
C GLU A 81 15.86 4.84 20.69
N ASN A 82 14.98 3.92 20.28
CA ASN A 82 14.89 3.48 18.90
C ASN A 82 14.49 4.61 17.94
N LEU A 83 13.52 5.47 18.32
CA LEU A 83 13.15 6.63 17.52
C LEU A 83 14.27 7.68 17.47
N LYS A 84 14.99 7.93 18.58
CA LYS A 84 16.17 8.79 18.62
C LYS A 84 17.25 8.32 17.64
N LEU A 85 17.55 7.03 17.67
CA LEU A 85 18.53 6.43 16.77
C LEU A 85 18.10 6.58 15.30
N HIS A 86 16.80 6.37 15.01
CA HIS A 86 16.28 6.57 13.67
C HIS A 86 16.36 8.02 13.19
N ALA A 87 15.98 8.99 14.04
CA ALA A 87 16.04 10.41 13.72
C ALA A 87 17.49 10.85 13.42
N ASN A 88 18.45 10.38 14.20
CA ASN A 88 19.87 10.61 13.92
C ASN A 88 20.32 9.98 12.59
N TYR A 89 19.84 8.77 12.27
CA TYR A 89 20.19 8.09 11.02
C TYR A 89 19.72 8.83 9.78
N ILE A 90 18.53 9.47 9.85
CA ILE A 90 17.96 10.25 8.74
C ILE A 90 18.34 11.73 8.79
N ASP A 91 19.26 12.12 9.68
CA ASP A 91 19.74 13.49 9.89
C ASP A 91 18.60 14.50 10.14
N VAL A 92 17.65 14.11 10.97
CA VAL A 92 16.52 14.97 11.37
C VAL A 92 16.73 15.43 12.79
N HIS A 93 16.85 16.77 12.96
CA HIS A 93 16.82 17.38 14.28
C HIS A 93 15.45 17.20 14.92
N TYR A 94 15.41 16.91 16.21
CA TYR A 94 14.16 16.68 16.95
C TYR A 94 14.21 17.33 18.34
N ASP A 95 13.22 18.14 18.62
CA ASP A 95 12.99 18.70 19.96
C ASP A 95 12.12 17.77 20.80
N ASP A 96 11.16 17.09 20.16
CA ASP A 96 10.22 16.20 20.80
C ASP A 96 9.89 14.98 19.91
N LEU A 97 10.45 13.82 20.26
CA LEU A 97 10.11 12.53 19.61
C LEU A 97 8.96 11.80 20.31
N GLU A 98 8.61 12.20 21.55
CA GLU A 98 7.52 11.56 22.29
C GLU A 98 6.18 11.78 21.58
N LYS A 99 6.00 12.92 20.91
CA LYS A 99 4.82 13.18 20.07
C LYS A 99 4.54 12.07 19.06
N TYR A 100 5.58 11.49 18.44
CA TYR A 100 5.39 10.40 17.47
C TYR A 100 4.97 9.08 18.15
N LEU A 101 5.29 8.90 19.44
CA LEU A 101 4.78 7.77 20.22
C LEU A 101 3.31 7.99 20.60
N SER A 102 2.94 9.22 20.97
CA SER A 102 1.54 9.57 21.29
C SER A 102 0.62 9.39 20.07
N LEU A 103 1.06 9.77 18.85
CA LEU A 103 0.30 9.56 17.62
C LEU A 103 -0.09 8.08 17.37
N VAL A 104 0.65 7.15 17.95
CA VAL A 104 0.41 5.70 17.81
C VAL A 104 0.02 5.03 19.12
N ASN A 105 -0.39 5.78 20.15
CA ASN A 105 -0.79 5.31 21.47
C ASN A 105 0.30 4.44 22.14
N LEU A 106 1.52 4.93 22.17
CA LEU A 106 2.70 4.30 22.81
C LEU A 106 3.41 5.20 23.81
N GLU A 107 2.81 6.31 24.24
CA GLU A 107 3.37 7.24 25.21
C GLU A 107 3.75 6.56 26.55
N ASP A 108 2.83 5.73 27.08
CA ASP A 108 3.06 4.97 28.32
C ASP A 108 4.13 3.88 28.18
N ALA A 109 4.43 3.49 26.94
CA ALA A 109 5.43 2.48 26.62
C ALA A 109 6.77 3.07 26.19
N LYS A 110 6.96 4.39 26.25
CA LYS A 110 8.18 5.07 25.75
C LYS A 110 9.48 4.50 26.29
N ASN A 111 9.49 4.09 27.57
CA ASN A 111 10.62 3.51 28.27
C ASN A 111 10.66 1.96 28.22
N LYS A 112 9.69 1.32 27.56
CA LYS A 112 9.65 -0.14 27.42
C LYS A 112 10.60 -0.58 26.31
N LYS A 113 11.42 -1.60 26.58
CA LYS A 113 12.34 -2.16 25.58
C LYS A 113 11.58 -2.84 24.45
N PHE A 114 12.06 -2.69 23.21
CA PHE A 114 11.41 -3.24 22.02
C PHE A 114 11.12 -4.75 22.11
N LYS A 115 12.05 -5.56 22.65
CA LYS A 115 11.84 -7.00 22.85
C LYS A 115 10.63 -7.36 23.71
N ASN A 116 10.22 -6.45 24.61
CA ASN A 116 9.12 -6.64 25.56
C ASN A 116 7.78 -6.10 25.04
N LEU A 117 7.71 -5.60 23.80
CA LEU A 117 6.48 -5.11 23.18
C LEU A 117 5.67 -6.28 22.61
N SER A 118 4.34 -6.16 22.64
CA SER A 118 3.46 -7.05 21.88
C SER A 118 3.65 -6.82 20.36
N MET A 119 3.12 -7.72 19.53
CA MET A 119 3.20 -7.57 18.08
C MET A 119 2.54 -6.25 17.62
N GLY A 120 1.34 -5.94 18.09
CA GLY A 120 0.64 -4.68 17.76
C GLY A 120 1.43 -3.44 18.21
N MET A 121 2.05 -3.46 19.39
CA MET A 121 2.92 -2.37 19.83
C MET A 121 4.16 -2.22 18.93
N LYS A 122 4.74 -3.32 18.46
CA LYS A 122 5.88 -3.31 17.52
C LYS A 122 5.47 -2.70 16.18
N GLN A 123 4.30 -3.06 15.65
CA GLN A 123 3.77 -2.49 14.42
C GLN A 123 3.50 -0.98 14.58
N ARG A 124 2.85 -0.57 15.67
CA ARG A 124 2.60 0.84 15.98
C ARG A 124 3.90 1.65 16.08
N LEU A 125 4.92 1.12 16.73
CA LEU A 125 6.25 1.75 16.77
C LEU A 125 6.87 1.83 15.35
N GLY A 126 6.68 0.81 14.52
CA GLY A 126 7.09 0.81 13.11
C GLY A 126 6.45 1.93 12.32
N ILE A 127 5.15 2.14 12.51
CA ILE A 127 4.41 3.25 11.86
C ILE A 127 4.89 4.60 12.41
N SER A 128 5.04 4.75 13.73
CA SER A 128 5.60 5.95 14.36
C SER A 128 6.92 6.37 13.70
N LYS A 129 7.83 5.41 13.51
CA LYS A 129 9.11 5.64 12.82
C LYS A 129 8.90 6.24 11.41
N THR A 130 7.87 5.84 10.68
CA THR A 130 7.63 6.36 9.31
C THR A 130 7.20 7.83 9.29
N LEU A 131 6.73 8.35 10.42
CA LEU A 131 6.26 9.73 10.57
C LEU A 131 7.38 10.68 10.99
N VAL A 132 8.47 10.17 11.56
CA VAL A 132 9.65 10.98 11.94
C VAL A 132 10.22 11.64 10.68
N GLY A 133 10.46 12.96 10.76
CA GLY A 133 11.01 13.73 9.65
C GLY A 133 9.97 14.19 8.61
N ASN A 134 8.67 14.06 8.91
CA ASN A 134 7.58 14.51 8.03
C ASN A 134 7.71 13.93 6.62
N SER A 135 7.72 12.61 6.51
CA SER A 135 7.84 11.89 5.25
C SER A 135 6.73 12.27 4.26
N ASP A 136 7.11 12.55 3.01
CA ASP A 136 6.18 12.88 1.92
C ASP A 136 5.65 11.62 1.21
N ILE A 137 6.39 10.52 1.30
CA ILE A 137 6.00 9.20 0.79
C ILE A 137 6.11 8.21 1.94
N VAL A 138 5.03 7.48 2.24
CA VAL A 138 4.98 6.44 3.26
C VAL A 138 4.61 5.11 2.64
N LEU A 139 5.42 4.10 2.91
CA LEU A 139 5.26 2.72 2.43
C LEU A 139 5.04 1.79 3.61
N LEU A 140 3.88 1.13 3.69
CA LEU A 140 3.53 0.19 4.74
C LEU A 140 3.27 -1.19 4.13
N ASP A 141 4.18 -2.13 4.35
CA ASP A 141 4.07 -3.50 3.83
C ASP A 141 3.38 -4.40 4.85
N GLU A 142 2.15 -4.79 4.54
CA GLU A 142 1.30 -5.65 5.37
C GLU A 142 1.27 -5.25 6.87
N PRO A 143 0.94 -3.98 7.20
CA PRO A 143 1.08 -3.44 8.55
C PRO A 143 0.15 -4.11 9.58
N THR A 144 -0.87 -4.83 9.14
CA THR A 144 -1.87 -5.52 9.96
C THR A 144 -1.59 -7.01 10.13
N ASN A 145 -0.58 -7.54 9.41
CA ASN A 145 -0.31 -8.98 9.41
C ASN A 145 0.06 -9.51 10.80
N GLY A 146 -0.63 -10.59 11.21
CA GLY A 146 -0.40 -11.25 12.50
C GLY A 146 -1.00 -10.54 13.71
N LEU A 147 -1.87 -9.54 13.49
CA LEU A 147 -2.61 -8.86 14.54
C LEU A 147 -3.99 -9.49 14.76
N ASP A 148 -4.49 -9.35 15.99
CA ASP A 148 -5.87 -9.63 16.33
C ASP A 148 -6.81 -8.52 15.77
N PRO A 149 -8.15 -8.72 15.77
CA PRO A 149 -9.09 -7.74 15.24
C PRO A 149 -8.97 -6.35 15.85
N MET A 150 -8.68 -6.25 17.15
CA MET A 150 -8.49 -4.95 17.82
C MET A 150 -7.22 -4.25 17.34
N GLY A 151 -6.11 -4.99 17.22
CA GLY A 151 -4.86 -4.47 16.68
C GLY A 151 -4.98 -3.98 15.23
N ILE A 152 -5.78 -4.66 14.39
CA ILE A 152 -6.10 -4.21 13.02
C ILE A 152 -6.85 -2.89 13.06
N MET A 153 -7.86 -2.75 13.93
CA MET A 153 -8.60 -1.49 14.10
C MET A 153 -7.71 -0.35 14.57
N ASP A 154 -6.81 -0.60 15.52
CA ASP A 154 -5.85 0.39 15.99
C ASP A 154 -4.95 0.90 14.86
N ILE A 155 -4.34 -0.01 14.10
CA ILE A 155 -3.48 0.34 12.95
C ILE A 155 -4.25 1.14 11.90
N ARG A 156 -5.49 0.73 11.60
CA ARG A 156 -6.36 1.45 10.66
C ARG A 156 -6.60 2.89 11.11
N ASN A 157 -6.98 3.09 12.37
CA ASN A 157 -7.23 4.42 12.92
C ASN A 157 -5.98 5.30 12.87
N ILE A 158 -4.80 4.74 13.16
CA ILE A 158 -3.52 5.44 13.04
C ILE A 158 -3.26 5.83 11.56
N ILE A 159 -3.50 4.93 10.60
CA ILE A 159 -3.30 5.25 9.18
C ILE A 159 -4.24 6.37 8.74
N LEU A 160 -5.50 6.33 9.13
CA LEU A 160 -6.50 7.35 8.77
C LEU A 160 -6.19 8.71 9.39
N ASN A 161 -5.85 8.75 10.67
CA ASN A 161 -5.75 9.99 11.42
C ASN A 161 -4.36 10.62 11.31
N GLU A 162 -3.30 9.80 11.30
CA GLU A 162 -1.94 10.27 11.46
C GLU A 162 -1.09 10.11 10.20
N VAL A 163 -1.32 9.04 9.42
CA VAL A 163 -0.55 8.78 8.20
C VAL A 163 -1.17 9.48 7.00
N LYS A 164 -2.50 9.52 6.89
CA LYS A 164 -3.21 10.27 5.85
C LYS A 164 -3.09 11.76 6.14
N SER A 165 -2.15 12.43 5.52
CA SER A 165 -1.96 13.88 5.66
C SER A 165 -1.99 14.57 4.31
N LYS A 166 -2.20 15.89 4.33
CA LYS A 166 -2.09 16.75 3.14
C LYS A 166 -0.69 16.62 2.55
N HIS A 167 -0.60 16.51 1.24
CA HIS A 167 0.66 16.42 0.47
C HIS A 167 1.45 15.11 0.62
N ARG A 168 0.90 14.09 1.28
CA ARG A 168 1.56 12.79 1.40
C ARG A 168 1.00 11.77 0.40
N ILE A 169 1.89 10.91 -0.12
CA ILE A 169 1.52 9.68 -0.82
C ILE A 169 1.66 8.54 0.19
N THR A 170 0.58 7.84 0.47
CA THR A 170 0.61 6.67 1.35
C THR A 170 0.31 5.42 0.53
N ILE A 171 1.17 4.41 0.62
CA ILE A 171 0.99 3.14 -0.09
C ILE A 171 1.02 2.03 0.95
N VAL A 172 -0.06 1.28 1.04
CA VAL A 172 -0.23 0.17 1.98
C VAL A 172 -0.44 -1.12 1.20
N SER A 173 0.31 -2.16 1.51
CA SER A 173 0.08 -3.48 0.93
C SER A 173 -0.74 -4.36 1.87
N SER A 174 -1.56 -5.23 1.30
CA SER A 174 -2.18 -6.36 1.99
C SER A 174 -2.49 -7.50 1.00
N HIS A 175 -2.65 -8.70 1.52
CA HIS A 175 -3.19 -9.83 0.78
C HIS A 175 -4.69 -10.04 1.09
N ILE A 176 -5.27 -9.23 2.00
CA ILE A 176 -6.66 -9.28 2.43
C ILE A 176 -7.33 -7.95 2.06
N LEU A 177 -8.28 -7.99 1.14
CA LEU A 177 -8.98 -6.79 0.67
C LEU A 177 -9.71 -6.07 1.82
N LYS A 178 -10.42 -6.82 2.67
CA LYS A 178 -11.21 -6.28 3.78
C LYS A 178 -10.41 -5.38 4.72
N GLU A 179 -9.11 -5.62 4.87
CA GLU A 179 -8.24 -4.77 5.69
C GLU A 179 -8.04 -3.38 5.09
N LEU A 180 -8.10 -3.26 3.77
CA LEU A 180 -7.86 -2.02 3.03
C LEU A 180 -9.12 -1.21 2.75
N THR A 181 -10.31 -1.85 2.70
CA THR A 181 -11.55 -1.23 2.19
C THR A 181 -11.96 0.04 2.92
N GLU A 182 -11.63 0.16 4.20
CA GLU A 182 -12.13 1.25 5.03
C GLU A 182 -11.25 2.50 5.04
N PHE A 183 -10.02 2.41 4.52
CA PHE A 183 -9.11 3.58 4.53
C PHE A 183 -8.40 3.88 3.20
N THR A 184 -8.51 2.99 2.21
CA THR A 184 -7.84 3.16 0.91
C THR A 184 -8.69 3.99 -0.04
N ASP A 185 -8.08 4.93 -0.75
CA ASP A 185 -8.74 5.72 -1.79
C ASP A 185 -8.71 5.02 -3.16
N ILE A 186 -7.62 4.28 -3.45
CA ILE A 186 -7.39 3.62 -4.74
C ILE A 186 -6.77 2.25 -4.50
N TYR A 187 -7.33 1.22 -5.13
CA TYR A 187 -6.77 -0.13 -5.14
C TYR A 187 -5.91 -0.38 -6.38
N LEU A 188 -4.79 -1.04 -6.17
CA LEU A 188 -3.90 -1.56 -7.20
C LEU A 188 -3.76 -3.06 -7.01
N PHE A 189 -4.13 -3.83 -8.02
CA PHE A 189 -4.05 -5.29 -7.96
C PHE A 189 -2.78 -5.76 -8.63
N ILE A 190 -1.93 -6.45 -7.86
CA ILE A 190 -0.69 -7.05 -8.37
C ILE A 190 -0.83 -8.57 -8.43
N LYS A 191 -0.58 -9.14 -9.61
CA LYS A 191 -0.52 -10.59 -9.85
C LYS A 191 0.65 -10.92 -10.77
N ASN A 192 1.47 -11.90 -10.38
CA ASN A 192 2.65 -12.32 -11.17
C ASN A 192 3.57 -11.15 -11.56
N GLY A 193 3.75 -10.19 -10.66
CA GLY A 193 4.63 -9.04 -10.88
C GLY A 193 4.10 -7.96 -11.81
N LYS A 194 2.82 -7.99 -12.16
CA LYS A 194 2.16 -6.97 -13.00
C LYS A 194 1.03 -6.30 -12.26
N ILE A 195 0.81 -5.02 -12.48
CA ILE A 195 -0.45 -4.37 -12.11
C ILE A 195 -1.49 -4.81 -13.13
N ILE A 196 -2.51 -5.55 -12.68
CA ILE A 196 -3.56 -6.10 -13.52
C ILE A 196 -4.83 -5.27 -13.50
N ALA A 197 -5.03 -4.45 -12.48
CA ALA A 197 -6.17 -3.54 -12.34
C ALA A 197 -5.84 -2.40 -11.39
N HIS A 198 -6.51 -1.27 -11.54
CA HIS A 198 -6.60 -0.21 -10.55
C HIS A 198 -8.04 0.31 -10.48
N LEU A 199 -8.53 0.61 -9.27
CA LEU A 199 -9.90 1.05 -9.04
C LEU A 199 -9.92 2.09 -7.93
N LYS A 200 -10.79 3.09 -8.06
CA LYS A 200 -11.15 3.94 -6.92
C LYS A 200 -12.02 3.16 -5.93
N ASN A 201 -11.81 3.41 -4.67
CA ASN A 201 -12.71 2.94 -3.63
C ASN A 201 -14.01 3.75 -3.70
N SER A 202 -15.01 3.21 -4.38
CA SER A 202 -16.35 3.77 -4.48
C SER A 202 -17.34 2.75 -3.93
N ASP A 203 -18.31 3.18 -3.15
CA ASP A 203 -19.53 2.49 -2.66
C ASP A 203 -19.46 0.98 -2.31
N GLY A 204 -18.26 0.39 -2.27
CA GLY A 204 -18.02 -0.98 -1.80
C GLY A 204 -18.49 -2.12 -2.71
N TYR A 205 -19.12 -1.83 -3.86
CA TYR A 205 -19.62 -2.85 -4.79
C TYR A 205 -19.04 -2.69 -6.18
N TYR A 206 -18.67 -3.82 -6.78
CA TYR A 206 -18.03 -3.92 -8.07
C TYR A 206 -18.78 -4.90 -8.97
N GLY A 207 -18.55 -4.79 -10.26
CA GLY A 207 -19.10 -5.67 -11.26
C GLY A 207 -18.06 -6.13 -12.26
N LEU A 208 -18.32 -7.25 -12.91
CA LEU A 208 -17.58 -7.77 -14.05
C LEU A 208 -18.50 -7.76 -15.26
N LEU A 209 -18.09 -7.02 -16.30
CA LEU A 209 -18.75 -7.05 -17.59
C LEU A 209 -17.88 -7.85 -18.57
N LYS A 210 -18.40 -8.98 -19.05
CA LYS A 210 -17.69 -9.80 -20.03
C LYS A 210 -17.59 -9.07 -21.37
N ILE A 211 -16.40 -9.06 -21.95
CA ILE A 211 -16.14 -8.47 -23.27
C ILE A 211 -15.58 -9.51 -24.24
N LYS A 212 -15.73 -9.25 -25.55
CA LYS A 212 -15.16 -10.10 -26.58
C LYS A 212 -13.65 -9.95 -26.66
N SER A 213 -12.95 -10.98 -27.13
CA SER A 213 -11.48 -10.96 -27.23
C SER A 213 -10.96 -9.80 -28.08
N ASP A 214 -11.67 -9.42 -29.13
CA ASP A 214 -11.29 -8.35 -30.05
C ASP A 214 -11.49 -6.94 -29.44
N ASP A 215 -12.26 -6.84 -28.36
CA ASP A 215 -12.57 -5.58 -27.69
C ASP A 215 -11.51 -5.16 -26.65
N ILE A 216 -10.53 -6.02 -26.35
CA ILE A 216 -9.49 -5.75 -25.34
C ILE A 216 -8.66 -4.50 -25.68
N TYR A 217 -8.46 -4.25 -26.96
CA TYR A 217 -7.66 -3.12 -27.46
C TYR A 217 -8.52 -1.89 -27.80
N LYS A 218 -9.85 -1.98 -27.60
CA LYS A 218 -10.71 -0.83 -27.78
C LYS A 218 -10.59 0.11 -26.61
N ASP A 219 -10.40 1.37 -26.92
CA ASP A 219 -10.52 2.45 -25.91
C ASP A 219 -12.01 2.65 -25.63
N PHE A 220 -12.49 2.05 -24.55
CA PHE A 220 -13.86 2.23 -24.10
C PHE A 220 -13.97 3.64 -23.54
N ASN A 221 -14.54 4.55 -24.28
CA ASN A 221 -14.75 5.94 -23.85
C ASN A 221 -15.89 6.02 -22.80
N PHE A 222 -15.69 5.36 -21.65
CA PHE A 222 -16.62 5.44 -20.54
C PHE A 222 -16.37 6.69 -19.72
N SER A 223 -17.43 7.26 -19.15
CA SER A 223 -17.36 8.40 -18.23
C SER A 223 -16.92 8.01 -16.82
N PHE A 224 -16.56 6.76 -16.57
CA PHE A 224 -16.15 6.22 -15.28
C PHE A 224 -14.82 5.46 -15.38
N GLU A 225 -14.18 5.24 -14.24
CA GLU A 225 -12.94 4.45 -14.16
C GLU A 225 -13.24 2.95 -14.26
N TYR A 226 -12.44 2.27 -15.05
CA TYR A 226 -12.53 0.82 -15.26
C TYR A 226 -11.13 0.21 -15.44
N SER A 227 -11.05 -1.10 -15.29
CA SER A 227 -9.87 -1.90 -15.63
C SER A 227 -10.25 -3.09 -16.48
N ILE A 228 -9.39 -3.44 -17.42
CA ILE A 228 -9.58 -4.65 -18.24
C ILE A 228 -8.85 -5.80 -17.57
N ILE A 229 -9.57 -6.86 -17.21
CA ILE A 229 -9.02 -8.09 -16.65
C ILE A 229 -9.03 -9.16 -17.73
N GLN A 230 -7.84 -9.73 -17.97
CA GLN A 230 -7.66 -10.84 -18.90
C GLN A 230 -7.44 -12.13 -18.11
N THR A 231 -8.26 -13.13 -18.39
CA THR A 231 -8.07 -14.50 -17.90
C THR A 231 -7.64 -15.41 -19.07
N SER A 232 -7.27 -16.64 -18.76
CA SER A 232 -6.94 -17.63 -19.80
C SER A 232 -8.11 -18.01 -20.72
N LYS A 233 -9.33 -17.70 -20.33
CA LYS A 233 -10.55 -18.09 -21.05
C LYS A 233 -11.39 -16.91 -21.51
N GLU A 234 -11.40 -15.83 -20.76
CA GLU A 234 -12.36 -14.73 -20.96
C GLU A 234 -11.74 -13.39 -20.55
N ASN A 235 -12.32 -12.31 -21.04
CA ASN A 235 -11.90 -10.96 -20.74
C ASN A 235 -13.07 -10.19 -20.14
N TYR A 236 -12.77 -9.31 -19.17
CA TYR A 236 -13.77 -8.57 -18.43
C TYR A 236 -13.36 -7.11 -18.25
N ILE A 237 -14.36 -6.24 -18.20
CA ILE A 237 -14.23 -4.91 -17.63
C ILE A 237 -14.61 -5.01 -16.15
N LEU A 238 -13.71 -4.59 -15.26
CA LEU A 238 -13.94 -4.44 -13.85
C LEU A 238 -14.19 -2.95 -13.54
N GLY A 239 -15.26 -2.65 -12.85
CA GLY A 239 -15.60 -1.28 -12.48
C GLY A 239 -16.63 -1.23 -11.35
N SER A 240 -17.06 -0.03 -10.97
CA SER A 240 -18.13 0.16 -10.01
C SER A 240 -19.41 -0.55 -10.50
N TYR A 241 -20.09 -1.27 -9.62
CA TYR A 241 -21.35 -1.94 -9.96
C TYR A 241 -22.39 -0.94 -10.51
N ASN A 242 -22.51 0.22 -9.88
CA ASN A 242 -23.48 1.24 -10.26
C ASN A 242 -23.24 1.79 -11.68
N ASP A 243 -22.00 1.79 -12.13
CA ASP A 243 -21.67 2.24 -13.48
C ASP A 243 -21.83 1.12 -14.51
N LEU A 244 -21.37 -0.08 -14.20
CA LEU A 244 -21.47 -1.22 -15.13
C LEU A 244 -22.90 -1.69 -15.35
N VAL A 245 -23.77 -1.64 -14.33
CA VAL A 245 -25.19 -2.02 -14.48
C VAL A 245 -25.96 -1.11 -15.44
N LYS A 246 -25.49 0.14 -15.64
CA LYS A 246 -26.05 1.06 -16.64
C LYS A 246 -25.74 0.60 -18.07
N LEU A 247 -24.63 -0.09 -18.26
CA LEU A 247 -24.22 -0.65 -19.55
C LEU A 247 -24.89 -1.98 -19.84
N ASP A 248 -24.95 -2.87 -18.84
CA ASP A 248 -25.61 -4.17 -18.95
C ASP A 248 -26.27 -4.54 -17.62
N LYS A 249 -27.61 -4.64 -17.62
CA LYS A 249 -28.42 -5.04 -16.47
C LYS A 249 -28.13 -6.46 -15.95
N LYS A 250 -27.39 -7.28 -16.73
CA LYS A 250 -26.99 -8.64 -16.32
C LYS A 250 -25.74 -8.64 -15.42
N VAL A 251 -25.05 -7.51 -15.27
CA VAL A 251 -23.93 -7.39 -14.35
C VAL A 251 -24.40 -7.69 -12.95
N LYS A 252 -23.74 -8.64 -12.28
CA LYS A 252 -24.06 -9.00 -10.90
C LYS A 252 -23.31 -8.06 -9.94
N LYS A 253 -23.97 -7.73 -8.85
CA LYS A 253 -23.36 -7.01 -7.73
C LYS A 253 -22.50 -7.97 -6.95
N ASN A 254 -21.20 -7.72 -6.88
CA ASN A 254 -20.21 -8.56 -6.22
C ASN A 254 -19.38 -7.73 -5.24
N ASN A 255 -18.77 -8.39 -4.26
CA ASN A 255 -17.64 -7.82 -3.56
C ASN A 255 -16.41 -7.86 -4.48
N LEU A 256 -15.46 -6.98 -4.24
CA LEU A 256 -14.26 -6.91 -5.09
C LEU A 256 -13.43 -8.21 -5.07
N GLU A 257 -13.45 -8.95 -3.94
CA GLU A 257 -12.81 -10.27 -3.82
C GLU A 257 -13.37 -11.30 -4.78
N ASP A 258 -14.68 -11.27 -5.04
CA ASP A 258 -15.35 -12.18 -5.95
C ASP A 258 -15.08 -11.85 -7.43
N CYS A 259 -14.54 -10.65 -7.70
CA CYS A 259 -14.25 -10.16 -9.04
C CYS A 259 -12.81 -10.50 -9.51
N LEU A 260 -11.92 -10.92 -8.63
CA LEU A 260 -10.48 -11.07 -8.86
C LEU A 260 -9.97 -12.48 -8.63
#